data_d50643bed2f3c5a6098fc69b3a0ac4cc
#
_entry.id   d50643bed2f3c5a6098fc69b3a0ac4cc
#
_cell.length_a   1.000
_cell.length_b   1.000
_cell.length_c   1.000
_cell.angle_alpha   90.00
_cell.angle_beta   90.00
_cell.angle_gamma   90.00
#
_symmetry.space_group_name_H-M   'P 1'
#
loop_
_entity.id
_entity.type
_entity.pdbx_description
1 polymer ?
#
loop_
_entity_poly.entity_id
_entity_poly.type
_entity_poly.pdbx_seq_one_letter_code
_entity_poly.pdbx_strand_id
1 'polypeptide(L)'
;DLPMLRNEFFRIGALPPEPKAVLDTLEIVRRLKLPRPHRLGAQCSRHGISLENAHTASADAAASLLLLWKLGLDHPSYFRKSLAEVEQWCATGSTAKVQSDLGPQLDDLQLVDPNGIVRRDGEHMVLAVGRHRGRHLEELNDLDPRYLQWLLSPNGITDENAIEQIKAYLNQG
;
A
#
# COMPACT_ATOMS: atom_id res chain seq x y z
N ASP A 1 -6.43 21.35 -2.80
CA ASP A 1 -5.13 21.99 -2.45
C ASP A 1 -4.24 22.27 -3.66
N LEU A 2 -4.19 21.39 -4.68
CA LEU A 2 -3.37 21.58 -5.89
C LEU A 2 -3.64 22.91 -6.61
N PRO A 3 -4.90 23.35 -6.86
CA PRO A 3 -5.13 24.65 -7.49
C PRO A 3 -4.58 25.82 -6.68
N MET A 4 -4.69 25.74 -5.35
CA MET A 4 -4.14 26.81 -4.48
C MET A 4 -2.62 26.81 -4.55
N LEU A 5 -1.98 25.63 -4.50
CA LEU A 5 -0.53 25.52 -4.64
C LEU A 5 -0.04 26.09 -5.97
N ARG A 6 -0.69 25.75 -7.08
CA ARG A 6 -0.39 26.32 -8.41
C ARG A 6 -0.49 27.84 -8.43
N ASN A 7 -1.54 28.40 -7.85
CA ASN A 7 -1.74 29.85 -7.78
C ASN A 7 -0.62 30.54 -6.97
N GLU A 8 -0.19 29.93 -5.87
CA GLU A 8 0.91 30.49 -5.06
C GLU A 8 2.25 30.43 -5.80
N PHE A 9 2.54 29.37 -6.53
CA PHE A 9 3.74 29.31 -7.39
C PHE A 9 3.70 30.41 -8.47
N PHE A 10 2.58 30.57 -9.17
CA PHE A 10 2.44 31.65 -10.16
C PHE A 10 2.54 33.04 -9.54
N ARG A 11 2.05 33.25 -8.32
CA ARG A 11 2.14 34.52 -7.60
C ARG A 11 3.58 34.94 -7.34
N ILE A 12 4.49 34.02 -7.14
CA ILE A 12 5.93 34.28 -6.94
C ILE A 12 6.74 34.17 -8.26
N GLY A 13 6.07 34.04 -9.39
CA GLY A 13 6.73 33.93 -10.71
C GLY A 13 7.45 32.60 -10.97
N ALA A 14 7.10 31.54 -10.22
CA ALA A 14 7.67 30.21 -10.36
C ALA A 14 6.69 29.25 -11.04
N LEU A 15 7.23 28.26 -11.74
CA LEU A 15 6.43 27.16 -12.25
C LEU A 15 6.07 26.18 -11.13
N PRO A 16 4.80 25.79 -11.01
CA PRO A 16 4.39 24.78 -10.01
C PRO A 16 4.98 23.41 -10.36
N PRO A 17 5.31 22.59 -9.37
CA PRO A 17 5.72 21.22 -9.62
C PRO A 17 4.54 20.42 -10.21
N GLU A 18 4.83 19.58 -11.20
CA GLU A 18 3.86 18.63 -11.73
C GLU A 18 3.93 17.33 -10.93
N PRO A 19 2.87 16.98 -10.19
CA PRO A 19 2.86 15.73 -9.45
C PRO A 19 2.72 14.54 -10.42
N LYS A 20 3.44 13.46 -10.16
CA LYS A 20 3.29 12.20 -10.91
C LYS A 20 1.96 11.51 -10.62
N ALA A 21 1.41 11.72 -9.44
CA ALA A 21 0.07 11.27 -9.05
C ALA A 21 -0.45 12.10 -7.87
N VAL A 22 -1.77 12.08 -7.67
CA VAL A 22 -2.47 12.77 -6.59
C VAL A 22 -3.27 11.76 -5.77
N LEU A 23 -2.90 11.61 -4.51
CA LEU A 23 -3.59 10.74 -3.57
C LEU A 23 -4.27 11.58 -2.49
N ASP A 24 -5.60 11.47 -2.39
CA ASP A 24 -6.39 12.14 -1.36
C ASP A 24 -6.66 11.19 -0.19
N THR A 25 -6.09 11.49 0.98
CA THR A 25 -6.24 10.66 2.18
C THR A 25 -7.69 10.54 2.66
N LEU A 26 -8.52 11.55 2.43
CA LEU A 26 -9.95 11.48 2.76
C LEU A 26 -10.67 10.47 1.85
N GLU A 27 -10.38 10.50 0.55
CA GLU A 27 -10.97 9.53 -0.38
C GLU A 27 -10.47 8.11 -0.10
N ILE A 28 -9.19 7.95 0.23
CA ILE A 28 -8.62 6.65 0.63
C ILE A 28 -9.35 6.10 1.87
N VAL A 29 -9.52 6.91 2.92
CA VAL A 29 -10.27 6.54 4.13
C VAL A 29 -11.70 6.10 3.80
N ARG A 30 -12.37 6.79 2.86
CA ARG A 30 -13.71 6.44 2.38
C ARG A 30 -13.72 5.13 1.59
N ARG A 31 -12.76 4.94 0.68
CA ARG A 31 -12.61 3.71 -0.13
C ARG A 31 -12.34 2.48 0.73
N LEU A 32 -11.53 2.64 1.77
CA LEU A 32 -11.26 1.59 2.75
C LEU A 32 -12.44 1.34 3.71
N LYS A 33 -13.51 2.15 3.61
CA LYS A 33 -14.70 2.08 4.49
C LYS A 33 -14.34 2.16 5.98
N LEU A 34 -13.34 2.97 6.32
CA LEU A 34 -12.94 3.12 7.71
C LEU A 34 -14.05 3.78 8.53
N PRO A 35 -14.08 3.55 9.86
CA PRO A 35 -15.13 4.11 10.72
C PRO A 35 -15.16 5.64 10.68
N ARG A 36 -16.34 6.22 10.76
CA ARG A 36 -16.52 7.67 10.91
C ARG A 36 -16.13 8.15 12.32
N PRO A 37 -15.77 9.43 12.51
CA PRO A 37 -15.67 10.49 11.51
C PRO A 37 -14.39 10.39 10.67
N HIS A 38 -14.45 10.82 9.40
CA HIS A 38 -13.33 10.73 8.44
C HIS A 38 -12.41 11.96 8.46
N ARG A 39 -12.68 12.97 9.31
CA ARG A 39 -11.79 14.13 9.47
C ARG A 39 -10.38 13.71 9.89
N LEU A 40 -9.36 14.44 9.43
CA LEU A 40 -7.94 14.13 9.60
C LEU A 40 -7.61 13.81 11.07
N GLY A 41 -7.92 14.67 12.03
CA GLY A 41 -7.60 14.46 13.43
C GLY A 41 -8.19 13.18 14.03
N ALA A 42 -9.42 12.79 13.62
CA ALA A 42 -10.02 11.55 14.10
C ALA A 42 -9.34 10.31 13.52
N GLN A 43 -8.91 10.36 12.25
CA GLN A 43 -8.18 9.27 11.64
C GLN A 43 -6.75 9.19 12.20
N CYS A 44 -6.07 10.31 12.39
CA CYS A 44 -4.75 10.35 13.05
C CYS A 44 -4.80 9.71 14.44
N SER A 45 -5.79 10.09 15.27
CA SER A 45 -5.97 9.51 16.60
C SER A 45 -6.16 7.98 16.56
N ARG A 46 -6.94 7.46 15.61
CA ARG A 46 -7.13 6.01 15.45
C ARG A 46 -5.86 5.26 15.08
N HIS A 47 -5.01 5.89 14.29
CA HIS A 47 -3.76 5.29 13.82
C HIS A 47 -2.55 5.66 14.70
N GLY A 48 -2.78 6.23 15.90
CA GLY A 48 -1.71 6.58 16.83
C GLY A 48 -0.81 7.72 16.35
N ILE A 49 -1.32 8.58 15.46
CA ILE A 49 -0.59 9.75 14.95
C ILE A 49 -0.95 10.95 15.83
N SER A 50 0.07 11.50 16.52
CA SER A 50 -0.10 12.76 17.27
C SER A 50 -0.23 13.94 16.32
N LEU A 51 -1.28 14.72 16.46
CA LEU A 51 -1.52 15.94 15.70
C LEU A 51 -1.43 17.14 16.64
N GLU A 52 -0.20 17.54 16.96
CA GLU A 52 0.08 18.75 17.69
C GLU A 52 -0.09 19.97 16.76
N ASN A 53 -0.65 21.05 17.28
CA ASN A 53 -0.93 22.25 16.49
C ASN A 53 -1.84 22.01 15.25
N ALA A 54 -2.90 21.22 15.43
CA ALA A 54 -3.96 21.08 14.43
C ALA A 54 -4.39 22.44 13.88
N HIS A 55 -4.75 22.48 12.60
CA HIS A 55 -5.12 23.69 11.84
C HIS A 55 -3.94 24.59 11.43
N THR A 56 -2.70 24.14 11.59
CA THR A 56 -1.58 24.72 10.83
C THR A 56 -1.33 23.91 9.57
N ALA A 57 -1.07 24.58 8.44
CA ALA A 57 -0.88 23.91 7.14
C ALA A 57 0.23 22.87 7.18
N SER A 58 1.33 23.15 7.89
CA SER A 58 2.47 22.24 8.02
C SER A 58 2.14 20.99 8.85
N ALA A 59 1.44 21.17 9.99
CA ALA A 59 1.04 20.05 10.84
C ALA A 59 0.02 19.14 10.13
N ASP A 60 -0.96 19.74 9.47
CA ASP A 60 -1.98 19.00 8.73
C ASP A 60 -1.38 18.25 7.51
N ALA A 61 -0.42 18.86 6.80
CA ALA A 61 0.31 18.21 5.72
C ALA A 61 1.15 17.02 6.22
N ALA A 62 1.90 17.22 7.32
CA ALA A 62 2.69 16.13 7.91
C ALA A 62 1.80 14.99 8.41
N ALA A 63 0.70 15.30 9.08
CA ALA A 63 -0.26 14.31 9.56
C ALA A 63 -0.92 13.54 8.41
N SER A 64 -1.26 14.22 7.31
CA SER A 64 -1.81 13.57 6.11
C SER A 64 -0.82 12.60 5.50
N LEU A 65 0.47 12.97 5.42
CA LEU A 65 1.52 12.09 4.91
C LEU A 65 1.72 10.87 5.82
N LEU A 66 1.78 11.05 7.14
CA LEU A 66 1.90 9.96 8.09
C LEU A 66 0.68 9.03 8.06
N LEU A 67 -0.52 9.59 7.91
CA LEU A 67 -1.74 8.81 7.75
C LEU A 67 -1.70 7.98 6.47
N LEU A 68 -1.30 8.58 5.34
CA LEU A 68 -1.13 7.85 4.07
C LEU A 68 -0.15 6.69 4.21
N TRP A 69 1.00 6.94 4.83
CA TRP A 69 1.99 5.91 5.12
C TRP A 69 1.41 4.76 5.95
N LYS A 70 0.73 5.09 7.04
CA LYS A 70 0.11 4.09 7.93
C LYS A 70 -0.96 3.27 7.23
N LEU A 71 -1.83 3.92 6.44
CA LEU A 71 -2.84 3.23 5.63
C LEU A 71 -2.21 2.29 4.59
N GLY A 72 -1.08 2.69 4.00
CA GLY A 72 -0.31 1.83 3.08
C GLY A 72 0.22 0.57 3.75
N LEU A 73 0.72 0.68 4.98
CA LEU A 73 1.17 -0.47 5.78
C LEU A 73 0.01 -1.38 6.21
N ASP A 74 -1.10 -0.79 6.64
CA ASP A 74 -2.25 -1.54 7.17
C ASP A 74 -3.08 -2.22 6.05
N HIS A 75 -3.01 -1.68 4.80
CA HIS A 75 -3.80 -2.14 3.66
C HIS A 75 -2.97 -2.40 2.39
N PRO A 76 -1.92 -3.23 2.44
CA PRO A 76 -0.96 -3.39 1.34
C PRO A 76 -1.59 -3.89 0.03
N SER A 77 -2.69 -4.63 0.09
CA SER A 77 -3.42 -5.10 -1.10
C SER A 77 -3.91 -3.98 -2.03
N TYR A 78 -4.08 -2.76 -1.50
CA TYR A 78 -4.48 -1.59 -2.28
C TYR A 78 -3.29 -0.73 -2.70
N PHE A 79 -2.20 -0.74 -1.95
CA PHE A 79 -1.07 0.18 -2.13
C PHE A 79 0.15 -0.46 -2.81
N ARG A 80 0.34 -1.78 -2.73
CA ARG A 80 1.40 -2.48 -3.47
C ARG A 80 0.99 -2.73 -4.91
N LYS A 81 0.79 -1.63 -5.63
CA LYS A 81 0.42 -1.53 -7.03
C LYS A 81 1.19 -0.38 -7.65
N SER A 82 1.07 -0.20 -8.97
CA SER A 82 1.60 0.99 -9.61
C SER A 82 0.93 2.25 -9.04
N LEU A 83 1.67 3.35 -9.02
CA LEU A 83 1.14 4.62 -8.51
C LEU A 83 -0.11 5.07 -9.27
N ALA A 84 -0.17 4.82 -10.59
CA ALA A 84 -1.33 5.12 -11.41
C ALA A 84 -2.58 4.30 -11.02
N GLU A 85 -2.40 3.03 -10.65
CA GLU A 85 -3.51 2.19 -10.17
C GLU A 85 -4.03 2.65 -8.80
N VAL A 86 -3.12 3.06 -7.91
CA VAL A 86 -3.50 3.60 -6.58
C VAL A 86 -4.25 4.93 -6.76
N GLU A 87 -3.79 5.81 -7.64
CA GLU A 87 -4.47 7.06 -7.95
C GLU A 87 -5.86 6.81 -8.56
N GLN A 88 -5.98 5.93 -9.55
CA GLN A 88 -7.24 5.57 -10.15
C GLN A 88 -8.21 4.99 -9.11
N TRP A 89 -7.74 4.07 -8.28
CA TRP A 89 -8.57 3.52 -7.21
C TRP A 89 -8.99 4.59 -6.20
N CYS A 90 -8.11 5.48 -5.82
CA CYS A 90 -8.42 6.61 -4.95
C CYS A 90 -9.53 7.48 -5.56
N ALA A 91 -9.40 7.86 -6.82
CA ALA A 91 -10.34 8.75 -7.51
C ALA A 91 -11.69 8.08 -7.80
N THR A 92 -11.69 6.86 -8.33
CA THR A 92 -12.89 6.22 -8.89
C THR A 92 -13.39 5.00 -8.11
N GLY A 93 -12.54 4.42 -7.25
CA GLY A 93 -12.78 3.12 -6.60
C GLY A 93 -12.51 1.92 -7.51
N SER A 94 -12.09 2.13 -8.76
CA SER A 94 -11.73 1.05 -9.68
C SER A 94 -10.42 0.39 -9.28
N THR A 95 -10.40 -0.94 -9.34
CA THR A 95 -9.20 -1.76 -9.16
C THR A 95 -8.71 -2.35 -10.49
N ALA A 96 -9.21 -1.85 -11.61
CA ALA A 96 -8.74 -2.26 -12.93
C ALA A 96 -7.25 -1.93 -13.09
N LYS A 97 -6.53 -2.81 -13.81
CA LYS A 97 -5.12 -2.56 -14.12
C LYS A 97 -4.99 -1.33 -15.01
N VAL A 98 -4.02 -0.48 -14.67
CA VAL A 98 -3.64 0.69 -15.47
C VAL A 98 -2.25 0.43 -16.02
N GLN A 99 -2.06 0.69 -17.29
CA GLN A 99 -0.73 0.66 -17.88
C GLN A 99 0.11 1.79 -17.26
N SER A 100 1.22 1.43 -16.64
CA SER A 100 2.08 2.37 -15.92
C SER A 100 3.55 2.04 -16.18
N ASP A 101 4.32 3.07 -16.39
CA ASP A 101 5.78 3.06 -16.54
C ASP A 101 6.53 3.43 -15.24
N LEU A 102 5.82 3.51 -14.12
CA LEU A 102 6.35 3.95 -12.82
C LEU A 102 6.98 2.83 -11.97
N GLY A 103 7.43 1.74 -12.58
CA GLY A 103 8.15 0.65 -11.92
C GLY A 103 7.44 -0.70 -11.95
N PRO A 104 8.09 -1.76 -11.46
CA PRO A 104 7.55 -3.10 -11.51
C PRO A 104 6.30 -3.23 -10.66
N GLN A 105 5.27 -3.85 -11.23
CA GLN A 105 4.05 -4.20 -10.50
C GLN A 105 4.24 -5.54 -9.78
N LEU A 106 3.39 -5.81 -8.80
CA LEU A 106 3.43 -7.07 -8.08
C LEU A 106 3.35 -8.29 -9.03
N ASP A 107 2.57 -8.17 -10.12
CA ASP A 107 2.43 -9.21 -11.12
C ASP A 107 3.65 -9.36 -12.06
N ASP A 108 4.55 -8.37 -12.08
CA ASP A 108 5.79 -8.39 -12.88
C ASP A 108 6.97 -9.00 -12.11
N LEU A 109 6.81 -9.23 -10.80
CA LEU A 109 7.84 -9.81 -9.95
C LEU A 109 8.08 -11.28 -10.30
N GLN A 110 9.30 -11.77 -10.02
CA GLN A 110 9.69 -13.14 -10.27
C GLN A 110 8.81 -14.14 -9.51
N LEU A 111 8.36 -15.17 -10.22
CA LEU A 111 7.59 -16.26 -9.63
C LEU A 111 8.44 -17.09 -8.67
N VAL A 112 7.91 -17.41 -7.51
CA VAL A 112 8.46 -18.40 -6.58
C VAL A 112 7.76 -19.74 -6.78
N ASP A 113 6.46 -19.72 -7.02
CA ASP A 113 5.66 -20.89 -7.35
C ASP A 113 5.04 -20.78 -8.75
N PRO A 114 4.73 -21.89 -9.44
CA PRO A 114 4.18 -21.88 -10.81
C PRO A 114 2.85 -21.12 -10.95
N ASN A 115 2.05 -21.07 -9.89
CA ASN A 115 0.75 -20.40 -9.88
C ASN A 115 0.86 -18.90 -9.59
N GLY A 116 2.06 -18.41 -9.23
CA GLY A 116 2.32 -17.01 -8.91
C GLY A 116 1.62 -16.53 -7.63
N ILE A 117 1.39 -17.43 -6.70
CA ILE A 117 0.82 -17.14 -5.38
C ILE A 117 1.83 -16.33 -4.56
N VAL A 118 3.11 -16.74 -4.63
CA VAL A 118 4.23 -16.06 -3.99
C VAL A 118 5.21 -15.57 -5.06
N ARG A 119 5.69 -14.37 -4.89
CA ARG A 119 6.65 -13.73 -5.81
C ARG A 119 7.83 -13.14 -5.03
N ARG A 120 8.93 -12.93 -5.73
CA ARG A 120 10.16 -12.35 -5.16
C ARG A 120 10.24 -10.87 -5.48
N ASP A 121 10.37 -10.05 -4.41
CA ASP A 121 10.58 -8.61 -4.46
C ASP A 121 11.96 -8.30 -3.83
N GLY A 122 12.98 -8.29 -4.67
CA GLY A 122 14.36 -8.22 -4.20
C GLY A 122 14.74 -9.42 -3.34
N GLU A 123 15.09 -9.19 -2.09
CA GLU A 123 15.41 -10.23 -1.11
C GLU A 123 14.18 -10.76 -0.36
N HIS A 124 13.03 -10.13 -0.53
CA HIS A 124 11.80 -10.50 0.17
C HIS A 124 10.89 -11.40 -0.67
N MET A 125 10.09 -12.20 0.02
CA MET A 125 8.99 -12.94 -0.60
C MET A 125 7.66 -12.28 -0.25
N VAL A 126 6.83 -12.04 -1.28
CA VAL A 126 5.57 -11.31 -1.16
C VAL A 126 4.41 -12.16 -1.65
N LEU A 127 3.29 -12.12 -0.94
CA LEU A 127 2.06 -12.79 -1.37
C LEU A 127 1.39 -12.00 -2.50
N ALA A 128 1.19 -12.63 -3.66
CA ALA A 128 0.63 -11.98 -4.84
C ALA A 128 -0.90 -12.12 -4.95
N VAL A 129 -1.52 -13.01 -4.18
CA VAL A 129 -2.95 -13.30 -4.26
C VAL A 129 -3.60 -13.37 -2.87
N GLY A 130 -4.93 -13.42 -2.84
CA GLY A 130 -5.71 -13.64 -1.62
C GLY A 130 -5.83 -12.39 -0.72
N ARG A 131 -6.34 -12.63 0.51
CA ARG A 131 -6.67 -11.55 1.47
C ARG A 131 -5.46 -10.77 1.97
N HIS A 132 -4.27 -11.37 1.93
CA HIS A 132 -3.01 -10.75 2.34
C HIS A 132 -2.13 -10.34 1.16
N ARG A 133 -2.72 -10.16 -0.03
CA ARG A 133 -2.02 -9.71 -1.23
C ARG A 133 -1.19 -8.45 -0.95
N GLY A 134 0.07 -8.48 -1.33
CA GLY A 134 1.03 -7.39 -1.16
C GLY A 134 1.81 -7.41 0.16
N ARG A 135 1.54 -8.36 1.09
CA ARG A 135 2.34 -8.50 2.30
C ARG A 135 3.57 -9.37 2.07
N HIS A 136 4.63 -9.05 2.76
CA HIS A 136 5.78 -9.94 2.90
C HIS A 136 5.41 -11.17 3.73
N LEU A 137 6.03 -12.31 3.44
CA LEU A 137 5.71 -13.55 4.14
C LEU A 137 6.16 -13.52 5.61
N GLU A 138 7.21 -12.76 5.94
CA GLU A 138 7.65 -12.57 7.33
C GLU A 138 6.56 -11.87 8.17
N GLU A 139 5.91 -10.85 7.58
CA GLU A 139 4.80 -10.15 8.25
C GLU A 139 3.63 -11.09 8.55
N LEU A 140 3.40 -12.10 7.69
CA LEU A 140 2.32 -13.07 7.87
C LEU A 140 2.58 -14.04 9.02
N ASN A 141 3.84 -14.31 9.34
CA ASN A 141 4.19 -15.16 10.45
C ASN A 141 3.70 -14.58 11.79
N ASP A 142 3.72 -13.27 11.92
CA ASP A 142 3.27 -12.56 13.11
C ASP A 142 1.77 -12.20 13.04
N LEU A 143 1.31 -11.82 11.86
CA LEU A 143 -0.05 -11.29 11.67
C LEU A 143 -1.12 -12.40 11.59
N ASP A 144 -0.84 -13.47 10.86
CA ASP A 144 -1.77 -14.57 10.60
C ASP A 144 -1.04 -15.90 10.37
N PRO A 145 -0.45 -16.48 11.43
CA PRO A 145 0.30 -17.74 11.34
C PRO A 145 -0.53 -18.90 10.77
N ARG A 146 -1.84 -18.90 11.01
CA ARG A 146 -2.75 -19.95 10.49
C ARG A 146 -2.89 -19.87 8.98
N TYR A 147 -2.95 -18.66 8.44
CA TYR A 147 -2.98 -18.48 7.00
C TYR A 147 -1.67 -18.93 6.36
N LEU A 148 -0.54 -18.61 6.97
CA LEU A 148 0.78 -19.04 6.50
C LEU A 148 0.91 -20.57 6.53
N GLN A 149 0.45 -21.23 7.59
CA GLN A 149 0.42 -22.69 7.67
C GLN A 149 -0.47 -23.30 6.58
N TRP A 150 -1.64 -22.73 6.34
CA TRP A 150 -2.52 -23.17 5.25
C TRP A 150 -1.86 -22.95 3.89
N LEU A 151 -1.22 -21.82 3.66
CA LEU A 151 -0.51 -21.49 2.42
C LEU A 151 0.58 -22.53 2.11
N LEU A 152 1.31 -22.98 3.12
CA LEU A 152 2.39 -23.98 3.01
C LEU A 152 1.89 -25.43 3.08
N SER A 153 0.58 -25.64 3.06
CA SER A 153 -0.04 -26.97 2.98
C SER A 153 -0.38 -27.32 1.53
N PRO A 154 -0.66 -28.58 1.22
CA PRO A 154 -1.10 -29.01 -0.12
C PRO A 154 -2.38 -28.32 -0.64
N ASN A 155 -3.15 -27.72 0.26
CA ASN A 155 -4.36 -26.95 -0.09
C ASN A 155 -4.05 -25.48 -0.47
N GLY A 156 -2.85 -25.00 -0.19
CA GLY A 156 -2.35 -23.68 -0.61
C GLY A 156 -1.44 -23.78 -1.82
N ILE A 157 -0.15 -23.90 -1.60
CA ILE A 157 0.85 -24.10 -2.65
C ILE A 157 1.06 -25.60 -2.87
N THR A 158 0.91 -26.04 -4.11
CA THR A 158 1.05 -27.48 -4.47
C THR A 158 2.47 -27.87 -4.89
N ASP A 159 3.31 -26.89 -5.20
CA ASP A 159 4.68 -27.11 -5.64
C ASP A 159 5.61 -27.30 -4.42
N GLU A 160 6.16 -28.50 -4.27
CA GLU A 160 7.02 -28.86 -3.14
C GLU A 160 8.32 -28.04 -3.10
N ASN A 161 8.91 -27.75 -4.28
CA ASN A 161 10.12 -26.94 -4.35
C ASN A 161 9.87 -25.50 -3.88
N ALA A 162 8.74 -24.93 -4.27
CA ALA A 162 8.34 -23.60 -3.80
C ALA A 162 8.14 -23.58 -2.29
N ILE A 163 7.48 -24.61 -1.72
CA ILE A 163 7.29 -24.74 -0.28
C ILE A 163 8.64 -24.83 0.44
N GLU A 164 9.59 -25.60 -0.05
CA GLU A 164 10.94 -25.71 0.53
C GLU A 164 11.68 -24.36 0.49
N GLN A 165 11.64 -23.66 -0.63
CA GLN A 165 12.24 -22.34 -0.78
C GLN A 165 11.64 -21.32 0.20
N ILE A 166 10.31 -21.33 0.36
CA ILE A 166 9.61 -20.43 1.29
C ILE A 166 9.96 -20.76 2.73
N LYS A 167 9.99 -22.03 3.10
CA LYS A 167 10.39 -22.46 4.45
C LYS A 167 11.84 -22.10 4.75
N ALA A 168 12.75 -22.30 3.81
CA ALA A 168 14.15 -21.92 3.97
C ALA A 168 14.30 -20.41 4.16
N TYR A 169 13.53 -19.61 3.41
CA TYR A 169 13.50 -18.16 3.53
C TYR A 169 12.99 -17.70 4.91
N LEU A 170 11.87 -18.23 5.39
CA LEU A 170 11.29 -17.89 6.69
C LEU A 170 12.15 -18.30 7.88
N ASN A 171 13.04 -19.28 7.70
CA ASN A 171 13.97 -19.72 8.76
C ASN A 171 15.28 -18.90 8.81
N GLN A 172 15.51 -17.99 7.85
CA GLN A 172 16.71 -17.14 7.80
C GLN A 172 16.51 -15.76 8.45
N GLY A 173 15.29 -15.39 8.76
CA GLY A 173 14.88 -14.15 9.46
C GLY A 173 14.44 -14.44 10.89
#